data_0f840306bd8c874587471781e8e1aaa2
#
_entry.id   0f840306bd8c874587471781e8e1aaa2
#
_cell.length_a   1.000
_cell.length_b   1.000
_cell.length_c   1.000
_cell.angle_alpha   90.00
_cell.angle_beta   90.00
_cell.angle_gamma   90.00
#
_symmetry.space_group_name_H-M   'P 1'
#
loop_
_entity.id
_entity.type
_entity.pdbx_description
1 polymer ?
#
loop_
_entity_poly.entity_id
_entity_poly.type
_entity_poly.pdbx_seq_one_letter_code
_entity_poly.pdbx_strand_id
1 'polypeptide(L)'
;MFNYFKQSLKRKIARRITKEYPPEIDVYDLKGLGKVEFANWGNPLVLPTTLKNEMVEFFQQFIKQGDFVIDVGANIGDTTVPIALAAGATGLTLGFDPNPFAFKILQRNATLNPALTNIIAVPCAISKTEEEYYFISSEASFGNGAISSTEQSLHGKFVYGSKVKGVNLEKFVDWNYSEWLPKLSLIKIDAEGYDKEIIKSISDLLASYKPTIIAECFDKLSGEEKIELFTIISKLGYQLFYFKDFDIHSEVHELCKSTDILRKETFNLYAIQKK
;
A
#
# COMPACT_ATOMS: atom_id res chain seq x y z
N MET A 1 7.40 20.12 -28.71
CA MET A 1 6.81 21.31 -28.05
C MET A 1 5.30 21.15 -27.81
N PHE A 2 4.50 20.81 -28.82
CA PHE A 2 3.03 20.66 -28.74
C PHE A 2 2.57 19.61 -27.68
N ASN A 3 3.20 18.45 -27.62
CA ASN A 3 2.87 17.42 -26.62
C ASN A 3 3.13 17.87 -25.17
N TYR A 4 4.19 18.63 -24.93
CA TYR A 4 4.50 19.17 -23.60
C TYR A 4 3.42 20.15 -23.12
N PHE A 5 2.97 21.07 -23.99
CA PHE A 5 1.89 22.00 -23.66
C PHE A 5 0.57 21.28 -23.38
N LYS A 6 0.23 20.26 -24.18
CA LYS A 6 -0.97 19.45 -24.00
C LYS A 6 -0.95 18.70 -22.65
N GLN A 7 0.18 18.09 -22.28
CA GLN A 7 0.35 17.42 -20.99
C GLN A 7 0.31 18.42 -19.82
N SER A 8 0.97 19.57 -19.95
CA SER A 8 0.93 20.62 -18.94
C SER A 8 -0.48 21.12 -18.68
N LEU A 9 -1.29 21.31 -19.75
CA LEU A 9 -2.69 21.70 -19.64
C LEU A 9 -3.53 20.61 -18.94
N LYS A 10 -3.36 19.34 -19.31
CA LYS A 10 -4.04 18.19 -18.66
C LYS A 10 -3.76 18.17 -17.16
N ARG A 11 -2.49 18.34 -16.75
CA ARG A 11 -2.10 18.40 -15.31
C ARG A 11 -2.72 19.61 -14.59
N LYS A 12 -2.77 20.78 -15.22
CA LYS A 12 -3.44 21.97 -14.65
C LYS A 12 -4.94 21.75 -14.44
N ILE A 13 -5.61 21.08 -15.37
CA ILE A 13 -7.02 20.71 -15.26
C ILE A 13 -7.21 19.71 -14.12
N ALA A 14 -6.42 18.64 -14.07
CA ALA A 14 -6.51 17.62 -13.05
C ALA A 14 -6.33 18.16 -11.61
N ARG A 15 -5.50 19.19 -11.42
CA ARG A 15 -5.34 19.85 -10.12
C ARG A 15 -6.56 20.65 -9.66
N ARG A 16 -7.49 21.00 -10.55
CA ARG A 16 -8.57 21.98 -10.28
C ARG A 16 -9.97 21.44 -10.52
N ILE A 17 -10.11 20.41 -11.31
CA ILE A 17 -11.41 19.88 -11.73
C ILE A 17 -11.46 18.39 -11.40
N THR A 18 -12.43 18.03 -10.58
CA THR A 18 -12.72 16.63 -10.25
C THR A 18 -13.37 15.95 -11.46
N LYS A 19 -12.73 14.92 -11.94
CA LYS A 19 -13.29 14.02 -12.95
C LYS A 19 -12.67 12.63 -12.83
N GLU A 20 -13.35 11.64 -13.37
CA GLU A 20 -12.82 10.30 -13.49
C GLU A 20 -11.82 10.20 -14.64
N TYR A 21 -10.76 9.45 -14.41
CA TYR A 21 -9.78 9.09 -15.43
C TYR A 21 -9.80 7.56 -15.59
N PRO A 22 -10.08 7.06 -16.80
CA PRO A 22 -10.18 5.63 -17.02
C PRO A 22 -8.84 4.92 -16.87
N PRO A 23 -8.85 3.60 -16.62
CA PRO A 23 -7.64 2.79 -16.66
C PRO A 23 -7.12 2.65 -18.09
N GLU A 24 -5.79 2.60 -18.23
CA GLU A 24 -5.06 2.21 -19.42
C GLU A 24 -4.38 0.87 -19.13
N ILE A 25 -4.69 -0.17 -19.92
CA ILE A 25 -4.17 -1.53 -19.64
C ILE A 25 -2.88 -1.74 -20.42
N ASP A 26 -1.82 -2.02 -19.70
CA ASP A 26 -0.53 -2.44 -20.22
C ASP A 26 -0.33 -3.96 -20.02
N VAL A 27 0.48 -4.58 -20.87
CA VAL A 27 0.81 -6.00 -20.81
C VAL A 27 2.32 -6.14 -20.67
N TYR A 28 2.73 -6.83 -19.61
CA TYR A 28 4.13 -7.10 -19.31
C TYR A 28 4.43 -8.59 -19.49
N ASP A 29 5.55 -8.91 -20.10
CA ASP A 29 6.02 -10.30 -20.19
C ASP A 29 6.99 -10.57 -19.03
N LEU A 30 6.49 -11.26 -18.00
CA LEU A 30 7.26 -11.55 -16.79
C LEU A 30 7.79 -12.99 -16.84
N LYS A 31 9.10 -13.13 -16.63
CA LYS A 31 9.80 -14.42 -16.66
C LYS A 31 9.17 -15.42 -15.68
N GLY A 32 8.78 -16.58 -16.19
CA GLY A 32 8.15 -17.65 -15.40
C GLY A 32 6.65 -17.46 -15.14
N LEU A 33 6.10 -16.26 -15.40
CA LEU A 33 4.68 -15.93 -15.22
C LEU A 33 3.96 -15.71 -16.56
N GLY A 34 4.72 -15.39 -17.63
CA GLY A 34 4.18 -15.06 -18.95
C GLY A 34 3.56 -13.65 -18.98
N LYS A 35 2.49 -13.49 -19.74
CA LYS A 35 1.83 -12.19 -19.92
C LYS A 35 1.00 -11.84 -18.69
N VAL A 36 1.29 -10.68 -18.11
CA VAL A 36 0.59 -10.10 -16.97
C VAL A 36 0.00 -8.75 -17.40
N GLU A 37 -1.28 -8.57 -17.24
CA GLU A 37 -1.98 -7.33 -17.51
C GLU A 37 -1.99 -6.45 -16.27
N PHE A 38 -1.83 -5.13 -16.46
CA PHE A 38 -1.92 -4.15 -15.38
C PHE A 38 -2.65 -2.90 -15.86
N ALA A 39 -3.64 -2.47 -15.10
CA ALA A 39 -4.37 -1.25 -15.33
C ALA A 39 -3.65 -0.07 -14.67
N ASN A 40 -3.02 0.76 -15.47
CA ASN A 40 -2.52 2.05 -15.06
C ASN A 40 -3.65 3.08 -14.99
N TRP A 41 -3.57 3.99 -14.04
CA TRP A 41 -4.57 5.06 -13.93
C TRP A 41 -4.26 6.20 -14.90
N GLY A 42 -5.17 6.51 -15.82
CA GLY A 42 -5.03 7.59 -16.82
C GLY A 42 -5.03 9.01 -16.23
N ASN A 43 -4.92 9.16 -14.90
CA ASN A 43 -4.79 10.44 -14.21
C ASN A 43 -3.44 11.10 -14.54
N PRO A 44 -3.40 12.30 -15.14
CA PRO A 44 -2.16 12.93 -15.59
C PRO A 44 -1.22 13.36 -14.46
N LEU A 45 -1.63 13.28 -13.19
CA LEU A 45 -0.81 13.57 -12.02
C LEU A 45 -0.21 12.31 -11.37
N VAL A 46 -0.68 11.14 -11.75
CA VAL A 46 -0.17 9.84 -11.30
C VAL A 46 0.82 9.32 -12.33
N LEU A 47 1.96 8.84 -11.86
CA LEU A 47 2.95 8.19 -12.73
C LEU A 47 2.51 6.76 -13.06
N PRO A 48 2.67 6.32 -14.30
CA PRO A 48 2.35 4.94 -14.65
C PRO A 48 3.34 3.97 -13.98
N THR A 49 2.80 2.88 -13.50
CA THR A 49 3.57 1.75 -12.95
C THR A 49 4.08 0.87 -14.10
N THR A 50 5.31 0.40 -13.97
CA THR A 50 5.89 -0.62 -14.83
C THR A 50 6.17 -1.85 -14.00
N LEU A 51 5.47 -2.96 -14.28
CA LEU A 51 5.74 -4.23 -13.60
C LEU A 51 7.06 -4.84 -14.09
N LYS A 52 7.85 -5.35 -13.15
CA LYS A 52 9.14 -6.00 -13.41
C LYS A 52 9.25 -7.30 -12.62
N ASN A 53 10.06 -8.24 -13.14
CA ASN A 53 10.36 -9.47 -12.41
C ASN A 53 10.95 -9.20 -11.03
N GLU A 54 11.87 -8.23 -10.96
CA GLU A 54 12.60 -7.86 -9.77
C GLU A 54 11.68 -7.44 -8.62
N MET A 55 10.51 -6.86 -8.93
CA MET A 55 9.49 -6.55 -7.92
C MET A 55 8.85 -7.83 -7.37
N VAL A 56 8.49 -8.77 -8.23
CA VAL A 56 7.90 -10.05 -7.80
C VAL A 56 8.91 -10.86 -7.00
N GLU A 57 10.15 -10.95 -7.48
CA GLU A 57 11.26 -11.63 -6.81
C GLU A 57 11.57 -11.01 -5.43
N PHE A 58 11.44 -9.69 -5.29
CA PHE A 58 11.55 -9.02 -3.99
C PHE A 58 10.52 -9.56 -2.99
N PHE A 59 9.25 -9.63 -3.38
CA PHE A 59 8.20 -10.15 -2.50
C PHE A 59 8.30 -11.66 -2.25
N GLN A 60 8.82 -12.43 -3.20
CA GLN A 60 9.07 -13.88 -3.04
C GLN A 60 10.10 -14.22 -1.95
N GLN A 61 10.89 -13.25 -1.47
CA GLN A 61 11.73 -13.44 -0.28
C GLN A 61 10.89 -13.67 0.98
N PHE A 62 9.67 -13.16 1.03
CA PHE A 62 8.79 -13.16 2.20
C PHE A 62 7.50 -13.96 2.01
N ILE A 63 7.08 -14.18 0.76
CA ILE A 63 5.81 -14.77 0.36
C ILE A 63 6.04 -16.07 -0.40
N LYS A 64 5.26 -17.10 -0.10
CA LYS A 64 5.22 -18.37 -0.84
C LYS A 64 3.88 -18.53 -1.54
N GLN A 65 3.85 -19.40 -2.55
CA GLN A 65 2.61 -19.80 -3.21
C GLN A 65 1.61 -20.38 -2.18
N GLY A 66 0.40 -19.84 -2.18
CA GLY A 66 -0.66 -20.24 -1.25
C GLY A 66 -0.72 -19.43 0.04
N ASP A 67 0.16 -18.43 0.23
CA ASP A 67 0.14 -17.55 1.41
C ASP A 67 -1.02 -16.57 1.39
N PHE A 68 -1.31 -16.05 2.57
CA PHE A 68 -2.21 -14.92 2.79
C PHE A 68 -1.40 -13.65 2.99
N VAL A 69 -1.78 -12.58 2.30
CA VAL A 69 -1.07 -11.29 2.34
C VAL A 69 -2.06 -10.14 2.43
N ILE A 70 -1.67 -9.09 3.16
CA ILE A 70 -2.47 -7.87 3.34
C ILE A 70 -1.64 -6.68 2.85
N ASP A 71 -2.25 -5.86 1.98
CA ASP A 71 -1.68 -4.60 1.48
C ASP A 71 -2.60 -3.44 1.88
N VAL A 72 -2.18 -2.65 2.85
CA VAL A 72 -2.87 -1.45 3.33
C VAL A 72 -2.29 -0.23 2.61
N GLY A 73 -3.15 0.59 2.03
CA GLY A 73 -2.75 1.65 1.10
C GLY A 73 -2.39 1.09 -0.26
N ALA A 74 -3.26 0.22 -0.76
CA ALA A 74 -3.05 -0.51 -2.02
C ALA A 74 -3.08 0.39 -3.27
N ASN A 75 -3.53 1.63 -3.15
CA ASN A 75 -3.63 2.61 -4.22
C ASN A 75 -4.29 2.01 -5.48
N ILE A 76 -3.60 2.00 -6.61
CA ILE A 76 -4.06 1.36 -7.85
C ILE A 76 -3.69 -0.12 -7.95
N GLY A 77 -2.95 -0.67 -6.98
CA GLY A 77 -2.47 -2.06 -6.97
C GLY A 77 -1.04 -2.23 -7.47
N ASP A 78 -0.26 -1.16 -7.52
CA ASP A 78 1.13 -1.16 -8.00
C ASP A 78 2.06 -2.06 -7.17
N THR A 79 1.81 -2.21 -5.87
CA THR A 79 2.44 -3.23 -5.01
C THR A 79 1.56 -4.46 -4.83
N THR A 80 0.22 -4.30 -4.81
CA THR A 80 -0.72 -5.42 -4.61
C THR A 80 -0.59 -6.50 -5.68
N VAL A 81 -0.45 -6.10 -6.96
CA VAL A 81 -0.33 -7.08 -8.07
C VAL A 81 0.97 -7.88 -7.97
N PRO A 82 2.18 -7.29 -7.82
CA PRO A 82 3.41 -8.05 -7.57
C PRO A 82 3.35 -8.97 -6.33
N ILE A 83 2.76 -8.50 -5.24
CA ILE A 83 2.50 -9.30 -4.03
C ILE A 83 1.63 -10.52 -4.36
N ALA A 84 0.53 -10.31 -5.07
CA ALA A 84 -0.39 -11.37 -5.44
C ALA A 84 0.23 -12.36 -6.43
N LEU A 85 1.09 -11.91 -7.35
CA LEU A 85 1.87 -12.79 -8.23
C LEU A 85 2.85 -13.67 -7.42
N ALA A 86 3.42 -13.15 -6.33
CA ALA A 86 4.25 -13.94 -5.43
C ALA A 86 3.43 -14.98 -4.64
N ALA A 87 2.23 -14.63 -4.17
CA ALA A 87 1.33 -15.52 -3.45
C ALA A 87 0.63 -16.54 -4.37
N GLY A 88 0.50 -16.22 -5.65
CA GLY A 88 -0.12 -17.07 -6.68
C GLY A 88 -1.64 -17.19 -6.57
N ALA A 89 -2.25 -17.86 -7.55
CA ALA A 89 -3.71 -18.03 -7.62
C ALA A 89 -4.30 -18.86 -6.46
N THR A 90 -3.48 -19.65 -5.76
CA THR A 90 -3.89 -20.43 -4.59
C THR A 90 -3.72 -19.70 -3.26
N GLY A 91 -3.04 -18.56 -3.27
CA GLY A 91 -2.94 -17.64 -2.15
C GLY A 91 -4.13 -16.69 -2.10
N LEU A 92 -4.08 -15.74 -1.16
CA LEU A 92 -5.05 -14.65 -1.06
C LEU A 92 -4.33 -13.36 -0.76
N THR A 93 -4.64 -12.31 -1.50
CA THR A 93 -4.15 -10.95 -1.24
C THR A 93 -5.32 -10.01 -1.01
N LEU A 94 -5.37 -9.36 0.16
CA LEU A 94 -6.32 -8.29 0.43
C LEU A 94 -5.65 -6.93 0.17
N GLY A 95 -6.22 -6.12 -0.72
CA GLY A 95 -5.76 -4.75 -0.98
C GLY A 95 -6.79 -3.74 -0.45
N PHE A 96 -6.40 -2.94 0.54
CA PHE A 96 -7.26 -1.91 1.14
C PHE A 96 -6.88 -0.53 0.62
N ASP A 97 -7.83 0.18 0.07
CA ASP A 97 -7.64 1.59 -0.29
C ASP A 97 -8.92 2.41 -0.10
N PRO A 98 -8.89 3.52 0.66
CA PRO A 98 -10.05 4.38 0.87
C PRO A 98 -10.28 5.38 -0.25
N ASN A 99 -9.32 5.60 -1.16
CA ASN A 99 -9.45 6.56 -2.26
C ASN A 99 -10.46 6.05 -3.30
N PRO A 100 -11.63 6.68 -3.44
CA PRO A 100 -12.69 6.13 -4.29
C PRO A 100 -12.35 6.14 -5.79
N PHE A 101 -11.34 6.88 -6.21
CA PHE A 101 -10.89 6.90 -7.59
C PHE A 101 -9.80 5.86 -7.84
N ALA A 102 -8.78 5.78 -6.99
CA ALA A 102 -7.72 4.76 -7.05
C ALA A 102 -8.31 3.35 -6.88
N PHE A 103 -9.27 3.19 -5.97
CA PHE A 103 -9.95 1.93 -5.71
C PHE A 103 -10.60 1.33 -6.98
N LYS A 104 -11.15 2.14 -7.88
CA LYS A 104 -11.72 1.63 -9.14
C LYS A 104 -10.65 0.98 -10.03
N ILE A 105 -9.43 1.50 -9.98
CA ILE A 105 -8.29 0.94 -10.72
C ILE A 105 -7.79 -0.32 -10.03
N LEU A 106 -7.66 -0.29 -8.69
CA LEU A 106 -7.33 -1.46 -7.88
C LEU A 106 -8.31 -2.62 -8.13
N GLN A 107 -9.61 -2.33 -8.12
CA GLN A 107 -10.66 -3.30 -8.41
C GLN A 107 -10.50 -3.90 -9.83
N ARG A 108 -10.10 -3.07 -10.79
CA ARG A 108 -9.80 -3.57 -12.14
C ARG A 108 -8.58 -4.49 -12.12
N ASN A 109 -7.49 -4.09 -11.46
CA ASN A 109 -6.28 -4.90 -11.33
C ASN A 109 -6.54 -6.23 -10.62
N ALA A 110 -7.44 -6.26 -9.65
CA ALA A 110 -7.84 -7.48 -8.94
C ALA A 110 -8.49 -8.54 -9.86
N THR A 111 -8.96 -8.16 -11.05
CA THR A 111 -9.68 -9.06 -11.97
C THR A 111 -8.90 -9.42 -13.24
N LEU A 112 -7.76 -8.79 -13.51
CA LEU A 112 -7.07 -8.95 -14.79
C LEU A 112 -6.33 -10.28 -14.96
N ASN A 113 -5.79 -10.87 -13.90
CA ASN A 113 -4.92 -12.04 -13.98
C ASN A 113 -5.43 -13.22 -13.12
N PRO A 114 -6.67 -13.72 -13.32
CA PRO A 114 -7.29 -14.70 -12.39
C PRO A 114 -6.60 -16.06 -12.38
N ALA A 115 -5.82 -16.40 -13.41
CA ALA A 115 -5.01 -17.63 -13.44
C ALA A 115 -3.69 -17.51 -12.65
N LEU A 116 -3.26 -16.29 -12.30
CA LEU A 116 -1.98 -16.00 -11.65
C LEU A 116 -2.15 -15.40 -10.25
N THR A 117 -3.26 -14.74 -9.98
CA THR A 117 -3.48 -13.97 -8.75
C THR A 117 -4.88 -14.24 -8.18
N ASN A 118 -5.01 -14.08 -6.85
CA ASN A 118 -6.28 -14.04 -6.15
C ASN A 118 -6.29 -12.79 -5.25
N ILE A 119 -6.86 -11.69 -5.77
CA ILE A 119 -6.90 -10.39 -5.12
C ILE A 119 -8.33 -10.02 -4.77
N ILE A 120 -8.54 -9.60 -3.53
CA ILE A 120 -9.79 -8.99 -3.08
C ILE A 120 -9.49 -7.53 -2.74
N ALA A 121 -10.06 -6.63 -3.52
CA ALA A 121 -9.99 -5.18 -3.26
C ALA A 121 -11.08 -4.76 -2.27
N VAL A 122 -10.71 -3.99 -1.24
CA VAL A 122 -11.58 -3.56 -0.15
C VAL A 122 -11.59 -2.02 -0.07
N PRO A 123 -12.76 -1.34 -0.26
CA PRO A 123 -12.86 0.13 -0.31
C PRO A 123 -12.92 0.74 1.09
N CYS A 124 -11.93 0.46 1.94
CA CYS A 124 -11.89 0.92 3.32
C CYS A 124 -10.51 1.47 3.68
N ALA A 125 -10.51 2.44 4.59
CA ALA A 125 -9.30 2.80 5.32
C ALA A 125 -9.08 1.83 6.48
N ILE A 126 -7.82 1.56 6.82
CA ILE A 126 -7.50 0.92 8.08
C ILE A 126 -7.37 1.98 9.16
N SER A 127 -8.10 1.79 10.25
CA SER A 127 -8.17 2.73 11.37
C SER A 127 -8.34 1.98 12.71
N LYS A 128 -8.11 2.68 13.81
CA LYS A 128 -8.30 2.12 15.15
C LYS A 128 -9.77 1.84 15.45
N THR A 129 -10.68 2.69 14.95
CA THR A 129 -12.12 2.66 15.21
C THR A 129 -12.89 2.45 13.91
N GLU A 130 -14.07 1.79 14.03
CA GLU A 130 -14.97 1.57 12.89
C GLU A 130 -15.86 2.79 12.70
N GLU A 131 -15.31 3.82 12.05
CA GLU A 131 -15.97 5.11 11.85
C GLU A 131 -15.94 5.50 10.37
N GLU A 132 -16.65 6.55 10.05
CA GLU A 132 -16.65 7.18 8.73
C GLU A 132 -15.74 8.40 8.73
N TYR A 133 -14.89 8.50 7.71
CA TYR A 133 -13.89 9.55 7.53
C TYR A 133 -14.13 10.34 6.26
N TYR A 134 -13.70 11.59 6.25
CA TYR A 134 -13.53 12.36 5.03
C TYR A 134 -12.29 11.91 4.31
N PHE A 135 -12.36 11.72 2.98
CA PHE A 135 -11.17 11.55 2.15
C PHE A 135 -10.79 12.92 1.57
N ILE A 136 -9.57 13.37 1.84
CA ILE A 136 -9.09 14.72 1.52
C ILE A 136 -7.84 14.64 0.68
N SER A 137 -7.80 15.43 -0.40
CA SER A 137 -6.68 15.49 -1.34
C SER A 137 -6.16 16.92 -1.52
N SER A 138 -4.88 17.04 -1.85
CA SER A 138 -4.27 18.30 -2.24
C SER A 138 -4.69 18.76 -3.63
N GLU A 139 -5.29 17.89 -4.45
CA GLU A 139 -5.68 18.12 -5.83
C GLU A 139 -7.06 17.53 -6.18
N ALA A 140 -7.75 18.20 -7.10
CA ALA A 140 -9.13 17.85 -7.46
C ALA A 140 -9.27 16.50 -8.17
N SER A 141 -8.20 15.94 -8.72
CA SER A 141 -8.20 14.62 -9.36
C SER A 141 -8.08 13.46 -8.36
N PHE A 142 -7.85 13.77 -7.07
CA PHE A 142 -7.66 12.77 -6.02
C PHE A 142 -6.56 11.75 -6.33
N GLY A 143 -5.49 12.16 -7.03
CA GLY A 143 -4.33 11.31 -7.31
C GLY A 143 -3.52 10.95 -6.07
N ASN A 144 -3.70 11.70 -4.99
CA ASN A 144 -3.19 11.45 -3.65
C ASN A 144 -4.26 11.80 -2.62
N GLY A 145 -4.00 11.59 -1.34
CA GLY A 145 -4.89 12.02 -0.27
C GLY A 145 -4.80 11.11 0.94
N ALA A 146 -5.49 11.52 2.00
CA ALA A 146 -5.59 10.77 3.24
C ALA A 146 -6.98 10.91 3.87
N ILE A 147 -7.26 10.07 4.85
CA ILE A 147 -8.48 10.16 5.64
C ILE A 147 -8.34 11.21 6.75
N SER A 148 -9.46 11.82 7.13
CA SER A 148 -9.55 12.76 8.24
C SER A 148 -10.90 12.63 8.94
N SER A 149 -10.91 12.82 10.26
CA SER A 149 -12.17 12.89 11.05
C SER A 149 -12.94 14.18 10.80
N THR A 150 -12.31 15.20 10.23
CA THR A 150 -12.89 16.50 9.91
C THR A 150 -12.66 16.88 8.46
N GLU A 151 -13.42 17.84 7.93
CA GLU A 151 -13.22 18.39 6.57
C GLU A 151 -11.95 19.24 6.44
N GLN A 152 -11.30 19.56 7.53
CA GLN A 152 -10.03 20.29 7.54
C GLN A 152 -8.88 19.32 7.74
N SER A 153 -7.89 19.36 6.87
CA SER A 153 -6.72 18.49 6.94
C SER A 153 -5.48 19.15 6.36
N LEU A 154 -4.32 18.77 6.87
CA LEU A 154 -3.02 19.13 6.30
C LEU A 154 -2.76 18.45 4.94
N HIS A 155 -3.53 17.40 4.61
CA HIS A 155 -3.41 16.66 3.35
C HIS A 155 -4.01 17.38 2.14
N GLY A 156 -4.77 18.46 2.34
CA GLY A 156 -5.28 19.25 1.23
C GLY A 156 -6.61 19.95 1.51
N LYS A 157 -7.22 20.43 0.43
CA LYS A 157 -8.45 21.23 0.45
C LYS A 157 -9.63 20.64 -0.33
N PHE A 158 -9.38 19.57 -1.08
CA PHE A 158 -10.43 18.90 -1.86
C PHE A 158 -10.98 17.75 -1.05
N VAL A 159 -12.22 17.89 -0.59
CA VAL A 159 -12.94 16.89 0.17
C VAL A 159 -13.79 16.06 -0.78
N TYR A 160 -13.69 14.73 -0.70
CA TYR A 160 -14.56 13.85 -1.47
C TYR A 160 -16.02 13.97 -0.95
N GLY A 161 -16.98 13.95 -1.87
CA GLY A 161 -18.39 14.26 -1.56
C GLY A 161 -19.12 13.25 -0.65
N SER A 162 -18.53 12.08 -0.39
CA SER A 162 -19.05 11.06 0.51
C SER A 162 -17.97 10.65 1.51
N LYS A 163 -18.36 10.21 2.69
CA LYS A 163 -17.41 9.64 3.65
C LYS A 163 -16.95 8.26 3.22
N VAL A 164 -15.75 7.88 3.61
CA VAL A 164 -15.16 6.57 3.41
C VAL A 164 -15.17 5.81 4.73
N LYS A 165 -15.37 4.49 4.67
CA LYS A 165 -15.43 3.65 5.85
C LYS A 165 -14.03 3.36 6.39
N GLY A 166 -13.84 3.51 7.69
CA GLY A 166 -12.69 2.99 8.42
C GLY A 166 -13.03 1.66 9.08
N VAL A 167 -12.09 0.73 9.09
CA VAL A 167 -12.23 -0.57 9.74
C VAL A 167 -11.00 -0.90 10.58
N ASN A 168 -11.20 -1.58 11.70
CA ASN A 168 -10.08 -2.18 12.43
C ASN A 168 -9.63 -3.45 11.69
N LEU A 169 -8.36 -3.49 11.25
CA LEU A 169 -7.84 -4.56 10.40
C LEU A 169 -7.94 -5.94 11.09
N GLU A 170 -7.54 -6.02 12.35
CA GLU A 170 -7.54 -7.28 13.09
C GLU A 170 -8.94 -7.88 13.20
N LYS A 171 -9.93 -7.08 13.60
CA LYS A 171 -11.33 -7.51 13.65
C LYS A 171 -11.86 -7.89 12.27
N PHE A 172 -11.51 -7.12 11.24
CA PHE A 172 -11.95 -7.36 9.87
C PHE A 172 -11.46 -8.71 9.35
N VAL A 173 -10.17 -9.03 9.55
CA VAL A 173 -9.62 -10.30 9.05
C VAL A 173 -10.04 -11.48 9.91
N ASP A 174 -10.16 -11.32 11.23
CA ASP A 174 -10.65 -12.36 12.13
C ASP A 174 -12.09 -12.76 11.80
N TRP A 175 -12.93 -11.78 11.50
CA TRP A 175 -14.33 -12.03 11.13
C TRP A 175 -14.53 -12.63 9.75
N ASN A 176 -13.78 -12.15 8.73
CA ASN A 176 -14.06 -12.49 7.34
C ASN A 176 -13.07 -13.51 6.76
N TYR A 177 -11.87 -13.70 7.35
CA TYR A 177 -10.75 -14.45 6.77
C TYR A 177 -9.97 -15.24 7.82
N SER A 178 -10.60 -15.64 8.93
CA SER A 178 -9.94 -16.38 10.02
C SER A 178 -9.26 -17.65 9.56
N GLU A 179 -9.82 -18.34 8.56
CA GLU A 179 -9.24 -19.57 7.98
C GLU A 179 -7.92 -19.32 7.23
N TRP A 180 -7.66 -18.07 6.81
CA TRP A 180 -6.45 -17.67 6.11
C TRP A 180 -5.34 -17.21 7.06
N LEU A 181 -5.67 -16.79 8.29
CA LEU A 181 -4.70 -16.24 9.24
C LEU A 181 -3.51 -17.16 9.52
N PRO A 182 -3.62 -18.51 9.58
CA PRO A 182 -2.46 -19.39 9.73
C PRO A 182 -1.45 -19.32 8.58
N LYS A 183 -1.83 -18.74 7.43
CA LYS A 183 -0.98 -18.57 6.25
C LYS A 183 -0.53 -17.11 6.05
N LEU A 184 -0.81 -16.23 7.01
CA LEU A 184 -0.44 -14.82 6.94
C LEU A 184 1.08 -14.67 6.96
N SER A 185 1.66 -14.31 5.84
CA SER A 185 3.12 -14.20 5.68
C SER A 185 3.63 -12.77 5.60
N LEU A 186 2.80 -11.83 5.12
CA LEU A 186 3.21 -10.43 4.96
C LEU A 186 2.03 -9.47 5.18
N ILE A 187 2.31 -8.36 5.84
CA ILE A 187 1.44 -7.17 5.90
C ILE A 187 2.26 -5.97 5.42
N LYS A 188 1.85 -5.36 4.28
CA LYS A 188 2.38 -4.07 3.87
C LYS A 188 1.45 -2.97 4.38
N ILE A 189 2.03 -1.90 4.90
CA ILE A 189 1.34 -0.71 5.40
C ILE A 189 2.00 0.52 4.79
N ASP A 190 1.19 1.32 4.09
CA ASP A 190 1.60 2.55 3.44
C ASP A 190 0.40 3.53 3.55
N ALA A 191 0.34 4.20 4.66
CA ALA A 191 -0.82 5.00 5.08
C ALA A 191 -0.46 6.47 5.32
N GLU A 192 0.51 7.00 4.53
CA GLU A 192 0.88 8.43 4.53
C GLU A 192 1.18 8.99 5.94
N GLY A 193 1.91 8.19 6.76
CA GLY A 193 2.31 8.54 8.11
C GLY A 193 1.38 8.05 9.23
N TYR A 194 0.29 7.34 8.91
CA TYR A 194 -0.57 6.69 9.90
C TYR A 194 -0.12 5.26 10.23
N ASP A 195 0.96 4.80 9.62
CA ASP A 195 1.50 3.43 9.68
C ASP A 195 1.71 2.94 11.11
N LYS A 196 2.32 3.76 11.98
CA LYS A 196 2.58 3.38 13.37
C LYS A 196 1.28 3.15 14.16
N GLU A 197 0.21 3.89 13.89
CA GLU A 197 -1.07 3.71 14.56
C GLU A 197 -1.77 2.43 14.10
N ILE A 198 -1.62 2.09 12.83
CA ILE A 198 -2.10 0.81 12.28
C ILE A 198 -1.33 -0.34 12.95
N ILE A 199 0.01 -0.29 12.97
CA ILE A 199 0.86 -1.32 13.61
C ILE A 199 0.48 -1.52 15.08
N LYS A 200 0.23 -0.44 15.84
CA LYS A 200 -0.27 -0.54 17.21
C LYS A 200 -1.61 -1.25 17.30
N SER A 201 -2.52 -0.95 16.37
CA SER A 201 -3.88 -1.47 16.39
C SER A 201 -3.99 -2.96 16.03
N ILE A 202 -2.93 -3.53 15.45
CA ILE A 202 -2.83 -4.95 15.04
C ILE A 202 -1.74 -5.70 15.82
N SER A 203 -1.32 -5.19 16.98
CA SER A 203 -0.21 -5.76 17.74
C SER A 203 -0.43 -7.24 18.12
N ASP A 204 -1.64 -7.64 18.43
CA ASP A 204 -1.99 -9.00 18.80
C ASP A 204 -1.94 -9.94 17.59
N LEU A 205 -2.40 -9.47 16.42
CA LEU A 205 -2.25 -10.16 15.14
C LEU A 205 -0.76 -10.40 14.81
N LEU A 206 0.07 -9.35 14.94
CA LEU A 206 1.51 -9.44 14.70
C LEU A 206 2.22 -10.37 15.65
N ALA A 207 1.85 -10.37 16.93
CA ALA A 207 2.42 -11.26 17.95
C ALA A 207 2.03 -12.73 17.69
N SER A 208 0.79 -12.97 17.24
CA SER A 208 0.23 -14.31 17.02
C SER A 208 0.76 -14.98 15.75
N TYR A 209 0.75 -14.28 14.63
CA TYR A 209 1.05 -14.85 13.33
C TYR A 209 2.43 -14.52 12.79
N LYS A 210 3.07 -13.49 13.33
CA LYS A 210 4.46 -13.10 13.03
C LYS A 210 4.76 -12.90 11.53
N PRO A 211 3.86 -12.26 10.74
CA PRO A 211 4.14 -11.99 9.34
C PRO A 211 5.34 -11.06 9.19
N THR A 212 5.95 -11.03 8.01
CA THR A 212 6.83 -9.91 7.63
C THR A 212 6.00 -8.63 7.60
N ILE A 213 6.55 -7.55 8.14
CA ILE A 213 5.94 -6.22 8.07
C ILE A 213 6.72 -5.41 7.03
N ILE A 214 6.03 -4.77 6.10
CA ILE A 214 6.60 -3.69 5.28
C ILE A 214 5.86 -2.42 5.67
N ALA A 215 6.58 -1.34 5.97
CA ALA A 215 6.00 -0.07 6.35
C ALA A 215 6.77 1.11 5.73
N GLU A 216 6.06 2.23 5.54
CA GLU A 216 6.66 3.48 5.14
C GLU A 216 7.08 4.31 6.37
N CYS A 217 8.29 4.83 6.35
CA CYS A 217 8.72 5.85 7.29
C CYS A 217 8.61 7.22 6.60
N PHE A 218 7.48 7.87 6.79
CA PHE A 218 7.13 9.11 6.12
C PHE A 218 8.02 10.27 6.56
N ASP A 219 8.46 11.14 5.65
CA ASP A 219 9.41 12.21 5.92
C ASP A 219 8.88 13.27 6.89
N LYS A 220 7.55 13.52 6.89
CA LYS A 220 6.90 14.51 7.76
C LYS A 220 6.71 14.06 9.20
N LEU A 221 6.99 12.80 9.51
CA LEU A 221 7.02 12.34 10.90
C LEU A 221 8.16 13.06 11.66
N SER A 222 7.88 13.48 12.88
CA SER A 222 8.90 13.98 13.80
C SER A 222 9.93 12.90 14.14
N GLY A 223 11.11 13.29 14.62
CA GLY A 223 12.11 12.31 15.05
C GLY A 223 11.61 11.38 16.16
N GLU A 224 10.77 11.89 17.07
CA GLU A 224 10.13 11.11 18.11
C GLU A 224 9.17 10.06 17.55
N GLU A 225 8.36 10.42 16.58
CA GLU A 225 7.42 9.52 15.93
C GLU A 225 8.14 8.43 15.11
N LYS A 226 9.25 8.75 14.44
CA LYS A 226 10.10 7.77 13.75
C LYS A 226 10.72 6.78 14.75
N ILE A 227 11.25 7.27 15.88
CA ILE A 227 11.78 6.41 16.96
C ILE A 227 10.68 5.54 17.56
N GLU A 228 9.47 6.08 17.70
CA GLU A 228 8.32 5.32 18.17
C GLU A 228 7.96 4.18 17.23
N LEU A 229 7.91 4.41 15.90
CA LEU A 229 7.69 3.38 14.90
C LEU A 229 8.71 2.24 15.02
N PHE A 230 10.00 2.57 15.09
CA PHE A 230 11.06 1.59 15.32
C PHE A 230 10.81 0.79 16.60
N THR A 231 10.50 1.49 17.69
CA THR A 231 10.38 0.90 19.03
C THR A 231 9.21 -0.07 19.14
N ILE A 232 8.07 0.28 18.52
CA ILE A 232 6.87 -0.58 18.51
C ILE A 232 7.17 -1.89 17.80
N ILE A 233 7.76 -1.83 16.61
CA ILE A 233 8.09 -3.02 15.81
C ILE A 233 9.14 -3.87 16.53
N SER A 234 10.20 -3.24 17.06
CA SER A 234 11.27 -3.96 17.78
C SER A 234 10.78 -4.65 19.05
N LYS A 235 9.84 -4.05 19.80
CA LYS A 235 9.24 -4.65 21.01
C LYS A 235 8.41 -5.91 20.71
N LEU A 236 7.88 -6.03 19.48
CA LEU A 236 7.21 -7.24 19.00
C LEU A 236 8.19 -8.35 18.57
N GLY A 237 9.50 -8.15 18.76
CA GLY A 237 10.52 -9.15 18.45
C GLY A 237 11.03 -9.13 17.02
N TYR A 238 10.79 -8.07 16.27
CA TYR A 238 11.25 -7.94 14.90
C TYR A 238 12.63 -7.29 14.79
N GLN A 239 13.39 -7.69 13.76
CA GLN A 239 14.54 -6.95 13.21
C GLN A 239 14.07 -6.10 12.05
N LEU A 240 14.51 -4.83 11.98
CA LEU A 240 14.12 -3.88 10.98
C LEU A 240 15.24 -3.66 9.96
N PHE A 241 14.85 -3.52 8.70
CA PHE A 241 15.76 -3.27 7.59
C PHE A 241 15.20 -2.14 6.73
N TYR A 242 16.03 -1.14 6.46
CA TYR A 242 15.80 -0.17 5.39
C TYR A 242 15.96 -0.85 4.04
N PHE A 243 15.15 -0.48 3.06
CA PHE A 243 15.36 -0.78 1.65
C PHE A 243 14.93 0.39 0.78
N LYS A 244 15.57 0.53 -0.38
CA LYS A 244 15.36 1.68 -1.24
C LYS A 244 14.14 1.54 -2.14
N ASP A 245 14.02 0.42 -2.84
CA ASP A 245 12.99 0.16 -3.84
C ASP A 245 12.47 -1.28 -3.71
N PHE A 246 11.26 -1.54 -4.19
CA PHE A 246 10.71 -2.90 -4.32
C PHE A 246 11.39 -3.65 -5.49
N ASP A 247 12.64 -4.00 -5.31
CA ASP A 247 13.51 -4.65 -6.28
C ASP A 247 14.44 -5.62 -5.55
N ILE A 248 14.60 -6.86 -6.06
CA ILE A 248 15.44 -7.88 -5.43
C ILE A 248 16.89 -7.45 -5.27
N HIS A 249 17.36 -6.53 -6.11
CA HIS A 249 18.71 -5.96 -6.08
C HIS A 249 18.78 -4.65 -5.30
N SER A 250 17.71 -4.26 -4.63
CA SER A 250 17.64 -3.02 -3.85
C SER A 250 18.70 -3.01 -2.74
N GLU A 251 19.24 -1.83 -2.49
CA GLU A 251 20.10 -1.59 -1.34
C GLU A 251 19.33 -1.83 -0.03
N VAL A 252 19.89 -2.66 0.85
CA VAL A 252 19.28 -3.04 2.13
C VAL A 252 20.28 -2.81 3.27
N HIS A 253 19.82 -2.18 4.36
CA HIS A 253 20.61 -1.95 5.57
C HIS A 253 19.80 -2.30 6.81
N GLU A 254 20.40 -3.05 7.74
CA GLU A 254 19.79 -3.29 9.05
C GLU A 254 19.74 -2.00 9.88
N LEU A 255 18.59 -1.75 10.49
CA LEU A 255 18.38 -0.68 11.46
C LEU A 255 18.59 -1.26 12.87
N CYS A 256 19.83 -1.19 13.39
CA CYS A 256 20.19 -1.86 14.65
C CYS A 256 19.70 -1.12 15.88
N LYS A 257 19.54 0.20 15.81
CA LYS A 257 19.12 1.06 16.92
C LYS A 257 18.11 2.11 16.46
N SER A 258 17.32 2.62 17.38
CA SER A 258 16.23 3.55 17.08
C SER A 258 16.66 4.85 16.41
N THR A 259 17.92 5.25 16.53
CA THR A 259 18.45 6.43 15.82
C THR A 259 18.72 6.18 14.33
N ASP A 260 18.83 4.93 13.88
CA ASP A 260 19.12 4.59 12.50
C ASP A 260 17.92 4.86 11.55
N ILE A 261 16.72 5.00 12.13
CA ILE A 261 15.48 5.38 11.42
C ILE A 261 15.39 6.89 11.15
N LEU A 262 16.27 7.71 11.74
CA LEU A 262 16.22 9.19 11.63
C LEU A 262 16.79 9.66 10.28
N ARG A 263 16.10 9.34 9.19
CA ARG A 263 16.39 9.82 7.84
C ARG A 263 15.51 11.02 7.50
N LYS A 264 15.97 11.88 6.57
CA LYS A 264 15.25 13.09 6.17
C LYS A 264 14.20 12.83 5.10
N GLU A 265 14.44 11.84 4.24
CA GLU A 265 13.53 11.40 3.18
C GLU A 265 12.51 10.39 3.67
N THR A 266 11.39 10.26 2.97
CA THR A 266 10.50 9.11 3.05
C THR A 266 11.22 7.87 2.54
N PHE A 267 11.10 6.77 3.25
CA PHE A 267 11.72 5.50 2.87
C PHE A 267 10.91 4.29 3.32
N ASN A 268 11.16 3.16 2.69
CA ASN A 268 10.55 1.90 3.05
C ASN A 268 11.42 1.12 4.04
N LEU A 269 10.78 0.42 4.95
CA LEU A 269 11.41 -0.58 5.79
C LEU A 269 10.64 -1.90 5.73
N TYR A 270 11.36 -3.00 5.89
CA TYR A 270 10.72 -4.26 6.23
C TYR A 270 11.23 -4.77 7.57
N ALA A 271 10.39 -5.55 8.24
CA ALA A 271 10.73 -6.14 9.52
C ALA A 271 10.37 -7.64 9.53
N ILE A 272 11.32 -8.45 9.99
CA ILE A 272 11.20 -9.91 10.10
C ILE A 272 11.41 -10.34 11.55
N GLN A 273 10.79 -11.44 11.96
CA GLN A 273 11.00 -11.99 13.32
C GLN A 273 12.45 -12.37 13.55
N LYS A 274 12.97 -12.03 14.72
CA LYS A 274 14.28 -12.52 15.17
C LYS A 274 14.25 -14.05 15.27
N LYS A 275 15.22 -14.69 14.65
CA LYS A 275 15.41 -16.14 14.79
C LYS A 275 15.89 -16.51 16.17
#